data_8af90303ca0bf8f7cc6bc52cdd80e4bd
#
_entry.id   8af90303ca0bf8f7cc6bc52cdd80e4bd
#
_cell.length_a   1.000
_cell.length_b   1.000
_cell.length_c   1.000
_cell.angle_alpha   90.00
_cell.angle_beta   90.00
_cell.angle_gamma   90.00
#
_symmetry.space_group_name_H-M   'P 1'
#
loop_
_entity.id
_entity.type
_entity.pdbx_description
1 polymer ?
#
loop_
_entity_poly.entity_id
_entity_poly.type
_entity_poly.pdbx_seq_one_letter_code
_entity_poly.pdbx_strand_id
1 'polypeptide(L)'
;MTQQQKKELLRSQQGELDAVLMYQRLAKIVKTEEERAVFVQLAKEEGRHASVFHRYTKEALKPGKAKSYLIAVLYYVLGRNRLYKVIAKGEYDAAVAYEHLISEFPEVLSVKDDEKRHGDIVSALIQK
;
A
#
# COMPACT_ATOMS: atom_id res chain seq x y z
N MET A 1 -20.06 -3.38 -14.72
CA MET A 1 -19.75 -3.65 -13.30
C MET A 1 -20.91 -3.19 -12.43
N THR A 2 -21.11 -3.85 -11.30
CA THR A 2 -22.16 -3.50 -10.36
C THR A 2 -21.76 -2.26 -9.53
N GLN A 3 -22.75 -1.64 -8.87
CA GLN A 3 -22.46 -0.53 -7.96
C GLN A 3 -21.59 -0.99 -6.78
N GLN A 4 -21.80 -2.20 -6.28
CA GLN A 4 -21.01 -2.76 -5.21
C GLN A 4 -19.55 -2.95 -5.63
N GLN A 5 -19.33 -3.47 -6.83
CA GLN A 5 -17.99 -3.62 -7.38
C GLN A 5 -17.31 -2.26 -7.56
N LYS A 6 -18.03 -1.27 -8.05
CA LYS A 6 -17.47 0.08 -8.21
C LYS A 6 -17.06 0.68 -6.87
N LYS A 7 -17.88 0.53 -5.84
CA LYS A 7 -17.55 1.01 -4.49
C LYS A 7 -16.27 0.35 -3.96
N GLU A 8 -16.16 -0.96 -4.17
CA GLU A 8 -14.97 -1.69 -3.73
C GLU A 8 -13.72 -1.24 -4.47
N LEU A 9 -13.81 -1.08 -5.79
CA LEU A 9 -12.68 -0.61 -6.59
C LEU A 9 -12.27 0.82 -6.21
N LEU A 10 -13.24 1.71 -5.93
CA LEU A 10 -12.94 3.08 -5.48
C LEU A 10 -12.28 3.07 -4.11
N ARG A 11 -12.73 2.22 -3.20
CA ARG A 11 -12.10 2.09 -1.88
C ARG A 11 -10.67 1.58 -2.01
N SER A 12 -10.45 0.62 -2.89
CA SER A 12 -9.11 0.08 -3.16
C SER A 12 -8.21 1.14 -3.78
N GLN A 13 -8.72 1.89 -4.75
CA GLN A 13 -7.99 2.99 -5.37
C GLN A 13 -7.58 4.03 -4.34
N GLN A 14 -8.50 4.42 -3.45
CA GLN A 14 -8.21 5.38 -2.38
C GLN A 14 -7.14 4.84 -1.43
N GLY A 15 -7.25 3.56 -1.06
CA GLY A 15 -6.27 2.93 -0.18
C GLY A 15 -4.87 2.95 -0.77
N GLU A 16 -4.74 2.69 -2.07
CA GLU A 16 -3.45 2.73 -2.76
C GLU A 16 -2.88 4.14 -2.81
N LEU A 17 -3.71 5.14 -3.10
CA LEU A 17 -3.27 6.54 -3.10
C LEU A 17 -2.80 6.98 -1.72
N ASP A 18 -3.54 6.60 -0.68
CA ASP A 18 -3.16 6.94 0.70
C ASP A 18 -1.85 6.26 1.08
N ALA A 19 -1.61 5.05 0.59
CA ALA A 19 -0.38 4.32 0.81
C ALA A 19 0.83 4.98 0.14
N VAL A 20 0.63 5.68 -0.99
CA VAL A 20 1.71 6.47 -1.60
C VAL A 20 2.25 7.48 -0.60
N LEU A 21 1.37 8.27 0.03
CA LEU A 21 1.78 9.28 1.00
C LEU A 21 2.38 8.64 2.25
N MET A 22 1.85 7.50 2.67
CA MET A 22 2.37 6.75 3.81
C MET A 22 3.83 6.34 3.59
N TYR A 23 4.12 5.72 2.46
CA TYR A 23 5.48 5.27 2.17
C TYR A 23 6.42 6.44 1.89
N GLN A 24 5.95 7.53 1.29
CA GLN A 24 6.73 8.76 1.14
C GLN A 24 7.10 9.33 2.51
N ARG A 25 6.18 9.28 3.48
CA ARG A 25 6.45 9.74 4.84
C ARG A 25 7.52 8.88 5.50
N LEU A 26 7.40 7.56 5.41
CA LEU A 26 8.40 6.64 5.96
C LEU A 26 9.78 6.88 5.35
N ALA A 27 9.85 7.10 4.04
CA ALA A 27 11.11 7.38 3.37
C ALA A 27 11.81 8.61 3.95
N LYS A 28 11.05 9.59 4.47
CA LYS A 28 11.62 10.80 5.07
C LYS A 28 12.10 10.60 6.49
N ILE A 29 11.49 9.68 7.24
CA ILE A 29 11.78 9.56 8.69
C ILE A 29 12.67 8.39 9.05
N VAL A 30 12.84 7.39 8.15
CA VAL A 30 13.71 6.25 8.43
C VAL A 30 15.18 6.68 8.47
N LYS A 31 16.01 5.86 9.13
CA LYS A 31 17.37 6.27 9.49
C LYS A 31 18.45 5.79 8.53
N THR A 32 18.16 4.78 7.68
CA THR A 32 19.16 4.23 6.77
C THR A 32 18.80 4.48 5.33
N GLU A 33 19.81 4.56 4.47
CA GLU A 33 19.59 4.69 3.02
C GLU A 33 18.91 3.46 2.42
N GLU A 34 19.19 2.28 2.97
CA GLU A 34 18.52 1.05 2.53
C GLU A 34 17.01 1.14 2.75
N GLU A 35 16.59 1.53 3.95
CA GLU A 35 15.17 1.69 4.26
C GLU A 35 14.54 2.77 3.40
N ARG A 36 15.23 3.90 3.22
CA ARG A 36 14.72 5.00 2.39
C ARG A 36 14.47 4.54 0.96
N ALA A 37 15.45 3.85 0.36
CA ALA A 37 15.31 3.36 -1.00
C ALA A 37 14.14 2.40 -1.15
N VAL A 38 13.93 1.52 -0.17
CA VAL A 38 12.80 0.59 -0.15
C VAL A 38 11.48 1.38 -0.17
N PHE A 39 11.30 2.32 0.74
CA PHE A 39 10.01 3.02 0.86
C PHE A 39 9.75 3.98 -0.31
N VAL A 40 10.79 4.58 -0.89
CA VAL A 40 10.64 5.36 -2.13
C VAL A 40 10.10 4.45 -3.24
N GLN A 41 10.65 3.24 -3.38
CA GLN A 41 10.21 2.30 -4.41
C GLN A 41 8.78 1.81 -4.15
N LEU A 42 8.44 1.48 -2.91
CA LEU A 42 7.09 1.03 -2.56
C LEU A 42 6.07 2.14 -2.86
N ALA A 43 6.40 3.40 -2.56
CA ALA A 43 5.51 4.52 -2.87
C ALA A 43 5.21 4.59 -4.37
N LYS A 44 6.21 4.41 -5.22
CA LYS A 44 6.02 4.41 -6.67
C LYS A 44 5.10 3.26 -7.11
N GLU A 45 5.29 2.08 -6.54
CA GLU A 45 4.48 0.91 -6.90
C GLU A 45 3.03 1.08 -6.45
N GLU A 46 2.80 1.68 -5.28
CA GLU A 46 1.43 1.97 -4.83
C GLU A 46 0.74 2.95 -5.78
N GLY A 47 1.47 3.93 -6.31
CA GLY A 47 0.94 4.84 -7.33
C GLY A 47 0.53 4.10 -8.60
N ARG A 48 1.33 3.11 -9.01
CA ARG A 48 0.99 2.26 -10.15
C ARG A 48 -0.28 1.43 -9.88
N HIS A 49 -0.40 0.89 -8.66
CA HIS A 49 -1.60 0.15 -8.25
C HIS A 49 -2.85 1.03 -8.33
N ALA A 50 -2.75 2.26 -7.85
CA ALA A 50 -3.86 3.22 -7.95
C ALA A 50 -4.27 3.43 -9.41
N SER A 51 -3.32 3.48 -10.35
CA SER A 51 -3.61 3.60 -11.77
C SER A 51 -4.35 2.40 -12.32
N VAL A 52 -4.03 1.19 -11.84
CA VAL A 52 -4.75 -0.02 -12.24
C VAL A 52 -6.23 0.10 -11.88
N PHE A 53 -6.51 0.47 -10.63
CA PHE A 53 -7.91 0.65 -10.20
C PHE A 53 -8.59 1.80 -10.93
N HIS A 54 -7.88 2.90 -11.18
CA HIS A 54 -8.41 4.05 -11.92
C HIS A 54 -8.88 3.66 -13.32
N ARG A 55 -8.20 2.76 -14.00
CA ARG A 55 -8.60 2.31 -15.34
C ARG A 55 -9.99 1.68 -15.33
N TYR A 56 -10.37 1.05 -14.22
CA TYR A 56 -11.71 0.46 -14.08
C TYR A 56 -12.74 1.46 -13.57
N THR A 57 -12.38 2.31 -12.60
CA THR A 57 -13.33 3.25 -11.99
C THR A 57 -13.58 4.49 -12.83
N LYS A 58 -12.59 4.93 -13.60
CA LYS A 58 -12.63 6.17 -14.40
C LYS A 58 -12.79 7.42 -13.55
N GLU A 59 -12.54 7.35 -12.24
CA GLU A 59 -12.69 8.48 -11.34
C GLU A 59 -11.34 8.91 -10.78
N ALA A 60 -11.08 10.22 -10.83
CA ALA A 60 -9.89 10.82 -10.25
C ALA A 60 -10.11 11.02 -8.74
N LEU A 61 -9.22 10.44 -7.94
CA LEU A 61 -9.25 10.60 -6.49
C LEU A 61 -7.97 11.29 -6.04
N LYS A 62 -8.04 11.94 -4.88
CA LYS A 62 -6.89 12.58 -4.26
C LYS A 62 -6.37 11.74 -3.11
N PRO A 63 -5.05 11.64 -2.91
CA PRO A 63 -4.50 10.96 -1.74
C PRO A 63 -4.95 11.63 -0.45
N GLY A 64 -5.36 10.83 0.53
CA GLY A 64 -5.66 11.31 1.88
C GLY A 64 -4.41 11.27 2.74
N LYS A 65 -4.29 12.23 3.67
CA LYS A 65 -3.07 12.40 4.48
C LYS A 65 -3.13 11.70 5.84
N ALA A 66 -4.31 11.25 6.28
CA ALA A 66 -4.49 10.72 7.63
C ALA A 66 -3.58 9.53 7.91
N LYS A 67 -3.50 8.58 6.98
CA LYS A 67 -2.66 7.38 7.13
C LYS A 67 -1.18 7.74 7.22
N SER A 68 -0.75 8.74 6.45
CA SER A 68 0.62 9.24 6.47
C SER A 68 0.99 9.79 7.84
N TYR A 69 0.13 10.60 8.45
CA TYR A 69 0.35 11.13 9.79
C TYR A 69 0.33 10.04 10.85
N LEU A 70 -0.63 9.12 10.75
CA LEU A 70 -0.73 8.01 11.70
C LEU A 70 0.54 7.15 11.68
N ILE A 71 1.06 6.85 10.50
CA ILE A 71 2.23 6.00 10.38
C ILE A 71 3.47 6.68 11.00
N ALA A 72 3.58 8.01 10.86
CA ALA A 72 4.67 8.76 11.49
C ALA A 72 4.60 8.67 13.02
N VAL A 73 3.40 8.82 13.58
CA VAL A 73 3.20 8.67 15.02
C VAL A 73 3.56 7.25 15.47
N LEU A 74 3.08 6.25 14.76
CA LEU A 74 3.32 4.85 15.12
C LEU A 74 4.80 4.47 15.01
N TYR A 75 5.54 5.07 14.09
CA TYR A 75 6.98 4.86 13.98
C TYR A 75 7.68 5.19 15.29
N TYR A 76 7.35 6.34 15.88
CA TYR A 76 7.98 6.78 17.14
C TYR A 76 7.41 6.09 18.38
N VAL A 77 6.13 5.73 18.38
CA VAL A 77 5.47 5.09 19.52
C VAL A 77 5.80 3.60 19.61
N LEU A 78 5.71 2.88 18.50
CA LEU A 78 5.91 1.43 18.46
C LEU A 78 7.37 1.03 18.23
N GLY A 79 8.15 1.89 17.57
CA GLY A 79 9.44 1.54 17.04
C GLY A 79 9.33 0.84 15.68
N ARG A 80 10.45 0.84 14.94
CA ARG A 80 10.45 0.38 13.54
C ARG A 80 10.05 -1.09 13.39
N ASN A 81 10.55 -1.97 14.24
CA ASN A 81 10.28 -3.40 14.06
C ASN A 81 8.81 -3.75 14.23
N ARG A 82 8.16 -3.19 15.26
CA ARG A 82 6.72 -3.41 15.48
C ARG A 82 5.90 -2.79 14.36
N LEU A 83 6.25 -1.58 13.95
CA LEU A 83 5.55 -0.92 12.86
C LEU A 83 5.68 -1.72 11.56
N TYR A 84 6.87 -2.22 11.25
CA TYR A 84 7.08 -3.00 10.02
C TYR A 84 6.26 -4.30 10.04
N LYS A 85 6.07 -4.91 11.19
CA LYS A 85 5.16 -6.07 11.31
C LYS A 85 3.72 -5.69 10.97
N VAL A 86 3.25 -4.54 11.45
CA VAL A 86 1.91 -4.04 11.16
C VAL A 86 1.76 -3.75 9.66
N ILE A 87 2.75 -3.08 9.06
CA ILE A 87 2.73 -2.75 7.63
C ILE A 87 2.73 -4.03 6.79
N ALA A 88 3.62 -4.97 7.10
CA ALA A 88 3.70 -6.23 6.36
C ALA A 88 2.37 -6.99 6.42
N LYS A 89 1.76 -7.06 7.61
CA LYS A 89 0.44 -7.68 7.75
C LYS A 89 -0.60 -6.99 6.89
N GLY A 90 -0.60 -5.66 6.88
CA GLY A 90 -1.52 -4.89 6.03
C GLY A 90 -1.36 -5.21 4.54
N GLU A 91 -0.11 -5.37 4.08
CA GLU A 91 0.17 -5.74 2.70
C GLU A 91 -0.35 -7.15 2.37
N TYR A 92 -0.10 -8.12 3.24
CA TYR A 92 -0.62 -9.47 3.04
C TYR A 92 -2.15 -9.51 3.08
N ASP A 93 -2.76 -8.74 3.98
CA ASP A 93 -4.22 -8.65 4.06
C ASP A 93 -4.80 -8.05 2.78
N ALA A 94 -4.13 -7.05 2.19
CA ALA A 94 -4.55 -6.46 0.91
C ALA A 94 -4.49 -7.49 -0.21
N ALA A 95 -3.42 -8.30 -0.27
CA ALA A 95 -3.29 -9.34 -1.27
C ALA A 95 -4.47 -10.33 -1.20
N VAL A 96 -4.83 -10.74 0.02
CA VAL A 96 -5.99 -11.63 0.23
C VAL A 96 -7.29 -10.95 -0.20
N ALA A 97 -7.46 -9.67 0.16
CA ALA A 97 -8.68 -8.92 -0.14
C ALA A 97 -8.89 -8.72 -1.65
N TYR A 98 -7.82 -8.67 -2.44
CA TYR A 98 -7.91 -8.46 -3.88
C TYR A 98 -8.19 -9.75 -4.66
N GLU A 99 -8.06 -10.92 -4.03
CA GLU A 99 -8.19 -12.22 -4.72
C GLU A 99 -9.48 -12.37 -5.50
N HIS A 100 -10.61 -12.02 -4.89
CA HIS A 100 -11.93 -12.20 -5.52
C HIS A 100 -12.19 -11.23 -6.67
N LEU A 101 -11.36 -10.19 -6.84
CA LEU A 101 -11.52 -9.21 -7.92
C LEU A 101 -10.89 -9.68 -9.24
N ILE A 102 -9.99 -10.65 -9.20
CA ILE A 102 -9.12 -11.00 -10.33
C ILE A 102 -9.91 -11.56 -11.50
N SER A 103 -10.95 -12.35 -11.24
CA SER A 103 -11.71 -12.98 -12.32
C SER A 103 -12.40 -11.96 -13.24
N GLU A 104 -12.93 -10.87 -12.69
CA GLU A 104 -13.59 -9.82 -13.46
C GLU A 104 -12.67 -8.66 -13.80
N PHE A 105 -11.63 -8.46 -13.02
CA PHE A 105 -10.67 -7.37 -13.18
C PHE A 105 -9.25 -7.96 -13.21
N PRO A 106 -8.86 -8.59 -14.32
CA PRO A 106 -7.64 -9.40 -14.36
C PRO A 106 -6.34 -8.60 -14.11
N GLU A 107 -6.32 -7.29 -14.36
CA GLU A 107 -5.13 -6.48 -14.06
C GLU A 107 -4.84 -6.39 -12.57
N VAL A 108 -5.82 -6.70 -11.70
CA VAL A 108 -5.64 -6.71 -10.25
C VAL A 108 -4.69 -7.82 -9.81
N LEU A 109 -4.48 -8.86 -10.62
CA LEU A 109 -3.52 -9.91 -10.29
C LEU A 109 -2.12 -9.34 -10.03
N SER A 110 -1.66 -8.42 -10.88
CA SER A 110 -0.33 -7.82 -10.70
C SER A 110 -0.25 -6.99 -9.42
N VAL A 111 -1.35 -6.36 -9.03
CA VAL A 111 -1.43 -5.61 -7.77
C VAL A 111 -1.34 -6.56 -6.58
N LYS A 112 -2.11 -7.64 -6.61
CA LYS A 112 -2.08 -8.67 -5.56
C LYS A 112 -0.67 -9.24 -5.39
N ASP A 113 -0.01 -9.60 -6.50
CA ASP A 113 1.33 -10.16 -6.44
C ASP A 113 2.33 -9.16 -5.85
N ASP A 114 2.21 -7.89 -6.21
CA ASP A 114 3.05 -6.83 -5.63
C ASP A 114 2.80 -6.65 -4.15
N GLU A 115 1.54 -6.68 -3.69
CA GLU A 115 1.21 -6.51 -2.28
C GLU A 115 1.85 -7.63 -1.44
N LYS A 116 1.81 -8.85 -1.93
CA LYS A 116 2.47 -9.97 -1.27
C LYS A 116 3.99 -9.77 -1.21
N ARG A 117 4.58 -9.31 -2.32
CA ARG A 117 6.01 -9.00 -2.38
C ARG A 117 6.38 -7.85 -1.46
N HIS A 118 5.52 -6.82 -1.36
CA HIS A 118 5.72 -5.70 -0.43
C HIS A 118 5.76 -6.20 1.02
N GLY A 119 4.86 -7.10 1.38
CA GLY A 119 4.87 -7.72 2.71
C GLY A 119 6.20 -8.41 2.99
N ASP A 120 6.72 -9.17 2.02
CA ASP A 120 8.00 -9.86 2.16
C ASP A 120 9.16 -8.87 2.28
N ILE A 121 9.16 -7.79 1.48
CA ILE A 121 10.21 -6.77 1.51
C ILE A 121 10.25 -6.07 2.87
N VAL A 122 9.09 -5.65 3.38
CA VAL A 122 9.04 -4.94 4.67
C VAL A 122 9.40 -5.90 5.81
N SER A 123 8.95 -7.14 5.76
CA SER A 123 9.33 -8.16 6.75
C SER A 123 10.83 -8.37 6.80
N ALA A 124 11.50 -8.33 5.65
CA ALA A 124 12.96 -8.51 5.57
C ALA A 124 13.74 -7.36 6.22
N LEU A 125 13.13 -6.20 6.40
CA LEU A 125 13.75 -5.06 7.08
C LEU A 125 13.72 -5.19 8.61
N ILE A 126 12.93 -6.13 9.15
CA ILE A 126 12.82 -6.29 10.60
C ILE A 126 14.11 -6.84 11.14
N GLN A 127 14.68 -6.15 12.13
CA GLN A 127 15.92 -6.56 12.78
C GLN A 127 15.61 -7.51 13.93
N LYS A 128 16.39 -8.56 14.01
CA LYS A 128 16.26 -9.55 15.09
C LYS A 128 16.95 -9.08 16.37
#